data_3d28259d2eaada6863bdb432d7795531
#
_entry.id   3d28259d2eaada6863bdb432d7795531
#
_cell.length_a   1.000
_cell.length_b   1.000
_cell.length_c   1.000
_cell.angle_alpha   90.00
_cell.angle_beta   90.00
_cell.angle_gamma   90.00
#
_symmetry.space_group_name_H-M   'P 1'
#
loop_
_entity.id
_entity.type
_entity.pdbx_description
1 polymer ?
#
loop_
_entity_poly.entity_id
_entity_poly.type
_entity_poly.pdbx_seq_one_letter_code
_entity_poly.pdbx_strand_id
1 'polypeptide(L)'
;RIMAYIDNQSEIKKCVETQFPFFIAHEYHRFYELLEKGQLFGAFFEMKDVLEVLLKFPILVGTAYIESKREPEEGKRCLETLIAHPLSLGQWAAYGNDLRKILQKDEAAKPLYQVLRSILQLYNRTGVVNWRNTRIGHGAVAGDIMQYAEDFKKYSTAINKHCMETESFYTELNIMLGGKKLKGYSLPKWDEITVCSFEGQTLEASFSQLIFDLRPYIFVQEGDIYFFDSMNSWRLVIDALDYVKGRKLVVQSEFFLK
;
A
#
# COMPACT_ATOMS: atom_id res chain seq x y z
N ARG A 1 29.76 -3.45 -6.69
CA ARG A 1 28.89 -2.94 -7.79
C ARG A 1 27.48 -2.59 -7.28
N ILE A 2 26.90 -3.33 -6.35
CA ILE A 2 25.60 -2.99 -5.73
C ILE A 2 25.72 -1.72 -4.89
N MET A 3 26.77 -1.59 -4.09
CA MET A 3 27.02 -0.41 -3.25
C MET A 3 27.18 0.89 -4.05
N ALA A 4 27.90 0.88 -5.16
CA ALA A 4 28.07 2.05 -6.04
C ALA A 4 26.77 2.51 -6.72
N TYR A 5 25.76 1.62 -6.78
CA TYR A 5 24.45 1.96 -7.33
C TYR A 5 23.58 2.71 -6.28
N ILE A 6 23.82 2.47 -5.00
CA ILE A 6 23.10 3.08 -3.87
C ILE A 6 23.46 4.58 -3.76
N ASP A 7 24.72 4.95 -4.00
CA ASP A 7 25.22 6.32 -3.81
C ASP A 7 24.56 7.36 -4.75
N ASN A 8 24.11 6.96 -5.93
CA ASN A 8 23.45 7.87 -6.89
C ASN A 8 21.97 8.15 -6.62
N GLN A 9 21.42 7.64 -5.51
CA GLN A 9 19.99 7.75 -5.20
C GLN A 9 19.71 8.41 -3.84
N SER A 10 20.67 9.13 -3.29
CA SER A 10 20.62 9.67 -1.93
C SER A 10 19.45 10.65 -1.70
N GLU A 11 19.10 11.46 -2.70
CA GLU A 11 18.03 12.47 -2.57
C GLU A 11 16.66 11.84 -2.48
N ILE A 12 16.32 10.93 -3.42
CA ILE A 12 15.01 10.26 -3.38
C ILE A 12 14.89 9.36 -2.17
N LYS A 13 15.97 8.67 -1.77
CA LYS A 13 15.98 7.87 -0.54
C LYS A 13 15.63 8.73 0.68
N LYS A 14 16.32 9.86 0.86
CA LYS A 14 16.06 10.79 1.95
C LYS A 14 14.63 11.31 1.92
N CYS A 15 14.11 11.66 0.74
CA CYS A 15 12.74 12.14 0.59
C CYS A 15 11.73 11.06 1.03
N VAL A 16 11.85 9.83 0.52
CA VAL A 16 10.95 8.74 0.88
C VAL A 16 11.00 8.46 2.38
N GLU A 17 12.21 8.33 2.95
CA GLU A 17 12.39 8.00 4.37
C GLU A 17 11.87 9.07 5.34
N THR A 18 11.74 10.33 4.90
CA THR A 18 11.36 11.42 5.81
C THR A 18 10.02 12.07 5.49
N GLN A 19 9.57 12.01 4.22
CA GLN A 19 8.41 12.79 3.73
C GLN A 19 7.25 11.94 3.24
N PHE A 20 7.47 10.66 2.96
CA PHE A 20 6.39 9.79 2.52
C PHE A 20 5.57 9.28 3.70
N PRO A 21 4.32 8.83 3.47
CA PRO A 21 3.53 8.15 4.50
C PRO A 21 4.32 6.98 5.11
N PHE A 22 4.16 6.80 6.43
CA PHE A 22 4.87 5.78 7.20
C PHE A 22 4.88 4.40 6.53
N PHE A 23 3.77 3.97 5.98
CA PHE A 23 3.61 2.65 5.37
C PHE A 23 4.62 2.37 4.25
N ILE A 24 4.88 3.38 3.41
CA ILE A 24 5.84 3.28 2.32
C ILE A 24 7.26 3.50 2.86
N ALA A 25 7.44 4.54 3.67
CA ALA A 25 8.74 4.94 4.17
C ALA A 25 9.39 3.84 5.03
N HIS A 26 8.60 3.12 5.84
CA HIS A 26 9.07 2.04 6.71
C HIS A 26 9.64 0.86 5.90
N GLU A 27 8.84 0.30 4.97
CA GLU A 27 9.28 -0.84 4.15
C GLU A 27 10.46 -0.46 3.24
N TYR A 28 10.40 0.75 2.69
CA TYR A 28 11.50 1.28 1.85
C TYR A 28 12.81 1.43 2.66
N HIS A 29 12.74 1.97 3.87
CA HIS A 29 13.90 2.11 4.76
C HIS A 29 14.49 0.74 5.11
N ARG A 30 13.66 -0.24 5.53
CA ARG A 30 14.09 -1.60 5.85
C ARG A 30 14.77 -2.29 4.68
N PHE A 31 14.23 -2.14 3.48
CA PHE A 31 14.85 -2.68 2.27
C PHE A 31 16.29 -2.18 2.09
N TYR A 32 16.48 -0.86 2.15
CA TYR A 32 17.82 -0.28 1.97
C TYR A 32 18.75 -0.56 3.15
N GLU A 33 18.26 -0.57 4.37
CA GLU A 33 19.03 -0.93 5.56
C GLU A 33 19.59 -2.36 5.45
N LEU A 34 18.77 -3.33 5.04
CA LEU A 34 19.19 -4.71 4.85
C LEU A 34 20.20 -4.83 3.70
N LEU A 35 19.98 -4.10 2.63
CA LEU A 35 20.88 -4.08 1.48
C LEU A 35 22.24 -3.50 1.83
N GLU A 36 22.29 -2.40 2.57
CA GLU A 36 23.52 -1.76 3.08
C GLU A 36 24.29 -2.64 4.06
N LYS A 37 23.58 -3.41 4.90
CA LYS A 37 24.18 -4.40 5.80
C LYS A 37 24.64 -5.69 5.10
N GLY A 38 24.45 -5.81 3.78
CA GLY A 38 24.78 -7.00 3.01
C GLY A 38 23.87 -8.20 3.28
N GLN A 39 22.73 -7.99 3.92
CA GLN A 39 21.73 -9.04 4.21
C GLN A 39 20.84 -9.27 2.99
N LEU A 40 21.45 -9.76 1.91
CA LEU A 40 20.82 -9.83 0.59
C LEU A 40 19.53 -10.66 0.57
N PHE A 41 19.48 -11.73 1.33
CA PHE A 41 18.29 -12.58 1.41
C PHE A 41 17.11 -11.81 2.06
N GLY A 42 17.34 -11.16 3.19
CA GLY A 42 16.35 -10.31 3.84
C GLY A 42 15.91 -9.16 2.94
N ALA A 43 16.86 -8.46 2.31
CA ALA A 43 16.57 -7.38 1.39
C ALA A 43 15.73 -7.83 0.17
N PHE A 44 15.88 -9.08 -0.28
CA PHE A 44 15.09 -9.62 -1.37
C PHE A 44 13.61 -9.78 -1.00
N PHE A 45 13.32 -10.26 0.20
CA PHE A 45 11.96 -10.33 0.71
C PHE A 45 11.38 -8.94 0.96
N GLU A 46 12.17 -8.05 1.56
CA GLU A 46 11.73 -6.69 1.83
C GLU A 46 11.43 -5.90 0.55
N MET A 47 12.18 -6.13 -0.53
CA MET A 47 11.88 -5.55 -1.84
C MET A 47 10.50 -5.97 -2.36
N LYS A 48 10.08 -7.22 -2.10
CA LYS A 48 8.72 -7.69 -2.37
C LYS A 48 7.71 -6.88 -1.55
N ASP A 49 7.98 -6.68 -0.26
CA ASP A 49 7.08 -5.95 0.64
C ASP A 49 6.95 -4.47 0.24
N VAL A 50 8.06 -3.83 -0.18
CA VAL A 50 8.02 -2.48 -0.78
C VAL A 50 7.11 -2.44 -2.01
N LEU A 51 7.25 -3.40 -2.92
CA LEU A 51 6.42 -3.45 -4.14
C LEU A 51 4.94 -3.66 -3.79
N GLU A 52 4.64 -4.52 -2.82
CA GLU A 52 3.27 -4.77 -2.37
C GLU A 52 2.64 -3.55 -1.70
N VAL A 53 3.36 -2.85 -0.82
CA VAL A 53 2.83 -1.64 -0.17
C VAL A 53 2.62 -0.51 -1.17
N LEU A 54 3.53 -0.32 -2.11
CA LEU A 54 3.38 0.67 -3.18
C LEU A 54 2.15 0.43 -4.06
N LEU A 55 1.69 -0.81 -4.20
CA LEU A 55 0.45 -1.15 -4.89
C LEU A 55 -0.77 -1.01 -3.98
N LYS A 56 -0.76 -1.69 -2.82
CA LYS A 56 -1.92 -1.84 -1.94
C LYS A 56 -2.29 -0.52 -1.25
N PHE A 57 -1.30 0.24 -0.77
CA PHE A 57 -1.56 1.47 -0.03
C PHE A 57 -2.39 2.50 -0.84
N PRO A 58 -1.99 2.94 -2.05
CA PRO A 58 -2.80 3.89 -2.81
C PRO A 58 -4.14 3.31 -3.28
N ILE A 59 -4.25 2.00 -3.45
CA ILE A 59 -5.52 1.33 -3.73
C ILE A 59 -6.46 1.48 -2.54
N LEU A 60 -6.01 1.22 -1.32
CA LEU A 60 -6.83 1.33 -0.12
C LEU A 60 -7.23 2.79 0.15
N VAL A 61 -6.30 3.74 -0.05
CA VAL A 61 -6.61 5.18 0.02
C VAL A 61 -7.68 5.57 -1.00
N GLY A 62 -7.57 5.09 -2.24
CA GLY A 62 -8.55 5.35 -3.29
C GLY A 62 -9.90 4.70 -3.02
N THR A 63 -9.92 3.51 -2.43
CA THR A 63 -11.14 2.82 -2.03
C THR A 63 -11.87 3.59 -0.92
N ALA A 64 -11.13 4.01 0.11
CA ALA A 64 -11.67 4.84 1.18
C ALA A 64 -12.23 6.17 0.67
N TYR A 65 -11.52 6.79 -0.29
CA TYR A 65 -11.99 8.02 -0.93
C TYR A 65 -13.31 7.84 -1.66
N ILE A 66 -13.44 6.79 -2.49
CA ILE A 66 -14.68 6.50 -3.23
C ILE A 66 -15.83 6.20 -2.26
N GLU A 67 -15.57 5.41 -1.20
CA GLU A 67 -16.57 5.14 -0.18
C GLU A 67 -17.03 6.41 0.52
N SER A 68 -16.13 7.33 0.85
CA SER A 68 -16.47 8.59 1.51
C SER A 68 -17.45 9.45 0.70
N LYS A 69 -17.40 9.35 -0.63
CA LYS A 69 -18.33 10.03 -1.54
C LYS A 69 -19.67 9.34 -1.70
N ARG A 70 -19.75 8.04 -1.33
CA ARG A 70 -20.92 7.16 -1.49
C ARG A 70 -21.51 7.11 -2.91
N GLU A 71 -20.76 7.54 -3.88
CA GLU A 71 -21.02 7.51 -5.32
C GLU A 71 -19.71 7.21 -6.06
N PRO A 72 -19.74 6.64 -7.22
CA PRO A 72 -20.85 6.10 -8.01
C PRO A 72 -21.16 4.63 -7.68
N GLU A 73 -22.22 4.06 -8.27
CA GLU A 73 -22.54 2.62 -8.20
C GLU A 73 -21.35 1.72 -8.61
N GLU A 74 -20.47 2.22 -9.48
CA GLU A 74 -19.23 1.55 -9.85
C GLU A 74 -18.28 1.38 -8.66
N GLY A 75 -18.25 2.33 -7.73
CA GLY A 75 -17.48 2.25 -6.47
C GLY A 75 -17.97 1.12 -5.56
N LYS A 76 -19.29 0.93 -5.47
CA LYS A 76 -19.86 -0.21 -4.71
C LYS A 76 -19.42 -1.55 -5.27
N ARG A 77 -19.47 -1.71 -6.61
CA ARG A 77 -19.00 -2.94 -7.28
C ARG A 77 -17.51 -3.19 -7.04
N CYS A 78 -16.73 -2.12 -7.07
CA CYS A 78 -15.32 -2.18 -6.77
C CYS A 78 -15.09 -2.69 -5.35
N LEU A 79 -15.77 -2.11 -4.37
CA LEU A 79 -15.69 -2.52 -2.97
C LEU A 79 -16.16 -3.96 -2.74
N GLU A 80 -17.24 -4.39 -3.40
CA GLU A 80 -17.72 -5.78 -3.36
C GLU A 80 -16.62 -6.77 -3.76
N THR A 81 -15.82 -6.44 -4.78
CA THR A 81 -14.70 -7.27 -5.21
C THR A 81 -13.62 -7.37 -4.12
N LEU A 82 -13.32 -6.26 -3.43
CA LEU A 82 -12.32 -6.23 -2.37
C LEU A 82 -12.71 -7.09 -1.16
N ILE A 83 -13.98 -7.05 -0.77
CA ILE A 83 -14.47 -7.72 0.44
C ILE A 83 -14.96 -9.17 0.21
N ALA A 84 -15.16 -9.58 -1.05
CA ALA A 84 -15.73 -10.89 -1.36
C ALA A 84 -14.78 -12.06 -1.07
N HIS A 85 -13.49 -11.88 -1.26
CA HIS A 85 -12.45 -12.90 -1.04
C HIS A 85 -11.07 -12.26 -0.97
N PRO A 86 -10.06 -12.96 -0.38
CA PRO A 86 -8.67 -12.52 -0.40
C PRO A 86 -8.17 -12.36 -1.84
N LEU A 87 -7.54 -11.23 -2.14
CA LEU A 87 -7.00 -10.95 -3.45
C LEU A 87 -5.56 -11.43 -3.57
N SER A 88 -5.25 -12.20 -4.59
CA SER A 88 -3.88 -12.43 -5.02
C SER A 88 -3.25 -11.12 -5.52
N LEU A 89 -1.92 -11.05 -5.60
CA LEU A 89 -1.24 -9.85 -6.08
C LEU A 89 -1.69 -9.42 -7.49
N GLY A 90 -1.97 -10.38 -8.36
CA GLY A 90 -2.52 -10.10 -9.69
C GLY A 90 -3.94 -9.52 -9.64
N GLN A 91 -4.76 -10.01 -8.72
CA GLN A 91 -6.11 -9.49 -8.49
C GLN A 91 -6.09 -8.09 -7.87
N TRP A 92 -5.13 -7.79 -6.98
CA TRP A 92 -4.88 -6.42 -6.49
C TRP A 92 -4.56 -5.46 -7.65
N ALA A 93 -3.71 -5.87 -8.58
CA ALA A 93 -3.39 -5.06 -9.75
C ALA A 93 -4.62 -4.86 -10.67
N ALA A 94 -5.44 -5.89 -10.86
CA ALA A 94 -6.69 -5.79 -11.62
C ALA A 94 -7.69 -4.85 -10.93
N TYR A 95 -7.90 -5.02 -9.63
CA TYR A 95 -8.72 -4.13 -8.81
C TYR A 95 -8.25 -2.67 -8.89
N GLY A 96 -6.93 -2.44 -8.77
CA GLY A 96 -6.33 -1.11 -8.93
C GLY A 96 -6.60 -0.49 -10.31
N ASN A 97 -6.64 -1.30 -11.37
CA ASN A 97 -7.02 -0.80 -12.71
C ASN A 97 -8.47 -0.34 -12.79
N ASP A 98 -9.40 -1.07 -12.17
CA ASP A 98 -10.81 -0.69 -12.16
C ASP A 98 -11.04 0.55 -11.29
N LEU A 99 -10.44 0.60 -10.11
CA LEU A 99 -10.43 1.77 -9.25
C LEU A 99 -9.87 3.01 -9.97
N ARG A 100 -8.76 2.86 -10.69
CA ARG A 100 -8.14 3.93 -11.48
C ARG A 100 -9.09 4.50 -12.53
N LYS A 101 -9.89 3.66 -13.22
CA LYS A 101 -10.88 4.11 -14.20
C LYS A 101 -11.98 4.97 -13.55
N ILE A 102 -12.39 4.62 -12.33
CA ILE A 102 -13.36 5.41 -11.56
C ILE A 102 -12.77 6.77 -11.19
N LEU A 103 -11.57 6.77 -10.59
CA LEU A 103 -10.88 7.99 -10.17
C LEU A 103 -10.53 8.92 -11.32
N GLN A 104 -10.36 8.39 -12.55
CA GLN A 104 -10.09 9.19 -13.74
C GLN A 104 -11.20 10.19 -14.06
N LYS A 105 -12.44 9.91 -13.65
CA LYS A 105 -13.61 10.75 -13.89
C LYS A 105 -13.73 11.89 -12.87
N ASP A 106 -12.90 11.92 -11.83
CA ASP A 106 -12.96 12.87 -10.73
C ASP A 106 -11.70 13.75 -10.69
N GLU A 107 -11.84 15.02 -11.04
CA GLU A 107 -10.72 15.98 -11.05
C GLU A 107 -10.07 16.15 -9.67
N ALA A 108 -10.84 16.06 -8.58
CA ALA A 108 -10.31 16.16 -7.22
C ALA A 108 -9.41 14.96 -6.87
N ALA A 109 -9.65 13.80 -7.47
CA ALA A 109 -8.86 12.58 -7.27
C ALA A 109 -7.71 12.42 -8.28
N LYS A 110 -7.49 13.38 -9.15
CA LYS A 110 -6.46 13.32 -10.21
C LYS A 110 -5.05 12.97 -9.69
N PRO A 111 -4.55 13.51 -8.57
CA PRO A 111 -3.25 13.10 -8.03
C PRO A 111 -3.21 11.61 -7.69
N LEU A 112 -4.24 11.09 -7.05
CA LEU A 112 -4.36 9.68 -6.69
C LEU A 112 -4.48 8.77 -7.93
N TYR A 113 -5.25 9.21 -8.94
CA TYR A 113 -5.28 8.53 -10.25
C TYR A 113 -3.89 8.40 -10.87
N GLN A 114 -3.08 9.46 -10.81
CA GLN A 114 -1.71 9.45 -11.37
C GLN A 114 -0.80 8.46 -10.62
N VAL A 115 -0.91 8.40 -9.31
CA VAL A 115 -0.18 7.41 -8.48
C VAL A 115 -0.56 5.99 -8.87
N LEU A 116 -1.85 5.68 -8.96
CA LEU A 116 -2.30 4.34 -9.39
C LEU A 116 -1.83 4.01 -10.81
N ARG A 117 -1.88 4.98 -11.71
CA ARG A 117 -1.36 4.81 -13.07
C ARG A 117 0.12 4.46 -13.07
N SER A 118 0.95 5.18 -12.31
CA SER A 118 2.40 4.95 -12.23
C SER A 118 2.72 3.57 -11.67
N ILE A 119 2.12 3.17 -10.54
CA ILE A 119 2.41 1.86 -9.95
C ILE A 119 1.94 0.69 -10.82
N LEU A 120 0.77 0.80 -11.44
CA LEU A 120 0.27 -0.23 -12.36
C LEU A 120 1.13 -0.34 -13.62
N GLN A 121 1.68 0.76 -14.12
CA GLN A 121 2.66 0.74 -15.21
C GLN A 121 3.96 0.06 -14.78
N LEU A 122 4.45 0.32 -13.56
CA LEU A 122 5.59 -0.38 -13.00
C LEU A 122 5.34 -1.89 -13.00
N TYR A 123 4.22 -2.34 -12.45
CA TYR A 123 3.85 -3.75 -12.37
C TYR A 123 3.81 -4.44 -13.74
N ASN A 124 3.19 -3.79 -14.73
CA ASN A 124 3.09 -4.32 -16.08
C ASN A 124 4.45 -4.39 -16.79
N ARG A 125 5.27 -3.35 -16.69
CA ARG A 125 6.56 -3.26 -17.39
C ARG A 125 7.62 -4.19 -16.81
N THR A 126 7.61 -4.39 -15.50
CA THR A 126 8.64 -5.19 -14.82
C THR A 126 8.23 -6.63 -14.58
N GLY A 127 6.93 -6.94 -14.69
CA GLY A 127 6.41 -8.29 -14.48
C GLY A 127 6.45 -8.73 -13.01
N VAL A 128 6.20 -7.81 -12.07
CA VAL A 128 6.27 -8.06 -10.60
C VAL A 128 5.48 -9.28 -10.19
N VAL A 129 4.25 -9.47 -10.71
CA VAL A 129 3.38 -10.60 -10.32
C VAL A 129 4.04 -11.93 -10.66
N ASN A 130 4.56 -12.05 -11.88
CA ASN A 130 5.26 -13.26 -12.32
C ASN A 130 6.55 -13.48 -11.53
N TRP A 131 7.36 -12.42 -11.35
CA TRP A 131 8.58 -12.46 -10.56
C TRP A 131 8.31 -12.96 -9.13
N ARG A 132 7.33 -12.36 -8.45
CA ARG A 132 6.94 -12.76 -7.08
C ARG A 132 6.52 -14.22 -7.03
N ASN A 133 5.70 -14.68 -7.97
CA ASN A 133 5.21 -16.06 -7.97
C ASN A 133 6.31 -17.09 -8.27
N THR A 134 7.24 -16.76 -9.17
CA THR A 134 8.31 -17.68 -9.56
C THR A 134 9.50 -17.67 -8.60
N ARG A 135 9.82 -16.52 -7.99
CA ARG A 135 11.01 -16.37 -7.13
C ARG A 135 10.73 -16.56 -5.65
N ILE A 136 9.52 -16.21 -5.19
CA ILE A 136 9.20 -16.13 -3.76
C ILE A 136 8.04 -17.07 -3.40
N GLY A 137 7.05 -17.22 -4.28
CA GLY A 137 5.76 -17.86 -3.98
C GLY A 137 5.81 -19.38 -3.76
N HIS A 138 6.88 -20.05 -4.13
CA HIS A 138 7.01 -21.51 -4.01
C HIS A 138 7.99 -21.97 -2.92
N GLY A 139 8.30 -21.12 -1.95
CA GLY A 139 9.02 -21.46 -0.72
C GLY A 139 10.51 -21.79 -0.87
N ALA A 140 11.02 -21.85 -2.08
CA ALA A 140 12.44 -22.03 -2.36
C ALA A 140 12.96 -20.81 -3.10
N VAL A 141 13.69 -19.95 -2.41
CA VAL A 141 14.51 -18.94 -3.08
C VAL A 141 15.67 -19.70 -3.72
N ALA A 142 15.41 -20.31 -4.88
CA ALA A 142 16.42 -20.96 -5.69
C ALA A 142 16.95 -19.97 -6.71
N GLY A 143 18.20 -19.60 -6.62
CA GLY A 143 18.83 -18.74 -7.60
C GLY A 143 20.29 -18.47 -7.29
N ASP A 144 21.07 -18.30 -8.35
CA ASP A 144 22.42 -17.81 -8.26
C ASP A 144 22.41 -16.35 -7.73
N ILE A 145 23.39 -16.01 -6.91
CA ILE A 145 23.60 -14.66 -6.36
C ILE A 145 23.67 -13.59 -7.46
N MET A 146 24.05 -13.95 -8.67
CA MET A 146 24.04 -13.05 -9.83
C MET A 146 22.64 -12.66 -10.28
N GLN A 147 21.67 -13.57 -10.19
CA GLN A 147 20.26 -13.28 -10.50
C GLN A 147 19.64 -12.34 -9.48
N TYR A 148 20.01 -12.45 -8.21
CA TYR A 148 19.58 -11.50 -7.18
C TYR A 148 20.09 -10.09 -7.48
N ALA A 149 21.32 -9.96 -7.92
CA ALA A 149 21.90 -8.65 -8.27
C ALA A 149 21.15 -7.96 -9.43
N GLU A 150 20.72 -8.74 -10.43
CA GLU A 150 19.90 -8.23 -11.54
C GLU A 150 18.50 -7.83 -11.07
N ASP A 151 17.86 -8.65 -10.25
CA ASP A 151 16.56 -8.36 -9.68
C ASP A 151 16.61 -7.09 -8.80
N PHE A 152 17.60 -6.96 -7.92
CA PHE A 152 17.81 -5.75 -7.11
C PHE A 152 17.95 -4.51 -7.99
N LYS A 153 18.78 -4.56 -9.01
CA LYS A 153 18.96 -3.44 -9.93
C LYS A 153 17.66 -3.08 -10.65
N LYS A 154 16.97 -4.08 -11.17
CA LYS A 154 15.73 -3.90 -11.93
C LYS A 154 14.63 -3.27 -11.07
N TYR A 155 14.34 -3.87 -9.93
CA TYR A 155 13.21 -3.47 -9.11
C TYR A 155 13.49 -2.24 -8.27
N SER A 156 14.71 -2.05 -7.73
CA SER A 156 15.03 -0.80 -7.03
C SER A 156 15.02 0.41 -7.96
N THR A 157 15.49 0.25 -9.21
CA THR A 157 15.36 1.31 -10.23
C THR A 157 13.90 1.66 -10.49
N ALA A 158 13.05 0.65 -10.64
CA ALA A 158 11.62 0.84 -10.90
C ALA A 158 10.90 1.47 -9.69
N ILE A 159 11.21 1.03 -8.47
CA ILE A 159 10.69 1.60 -7.22
C ILE A 159 11.07 3.07 -7.12
N ASN A 160 12.34 3.40 -7.28
CA ASN A 160 12.81 4.79 -7.15
C ASN A 160 12.24 5.70 -8.24
N LYS A 161 12.11 5.21 -9.45
CA LYS A 161 11.43 5.95 -10.51
C LYS A 161 9.97 6.23 -10.16
N HIS A 162 9.23 5.23 -9.64
CA HIS A 162 7.87 5.42 -9.17
C HIS A 162 7.80 6.46 -8.04
N CYS A 163 8.69 6.37 -7.05
CA CYS A 163 8.75 7.32 -5.95
C CYS A 163 9.02 8.75 -6.44
N MET A 164 9.92 8.94 -7.43
CA MET A 164 10.16 10.24 -8.03
C MET A 164 8.94 10.78 -8.79
N GLU A 165 8.26 9.93 -9.57
CA GLU A 165 7.05 10.31 -10.32
C GLU A 165 5.86 10.66 -9.41
N THR A 166 5.86 10.16 -8.19
CA THR A 166 4.75 10.30 -7.22
C THR A 166 5.13 11.12 -5.98
N GLU A 167 6.32 11.70 -5.95
CA GLU A 167 6.88 12.46 -4.83
C GLU A 167 5.92 13.55 -4.35
N SER A 168 5.42 14.37 -5.27
CA SER A 168 4.51 15.48 -4.97
C SER A 168 3.26 15.00 -4.22
N PHE A 169 2.64 13.91 -4.67
CA PHE A 169 1.46 13.36 -4.00
C PHE A 169 1.78 12.82 -2.61
N TYR A 170 2.80 11.97 -2.49
CA TYR A 170 3.11 11.35 -1.20
C TYR A 170 3.65 12.33 -0.16
N THR A 171 4.32 13.39 -0.58
CA THR A 171 4.75 14.45 0.34
C THR A 171 3.58 15.32 0.79
N GLU A 172 2.55 15.51 -0.04
CA GLU A 172 1.34 16.24 0.30
C GLU A 172 0.37 15.38 1.14
N LEU A 173 0.27 14.08 0.85
CA LEU A 173 -0.63 13.17 1.54
C LEU A 173 -0.30 13.09 3.03
N ASN A 174 -1.24 13.52 3.86
CA ASN A 174 -1.15 13.40 5.30
C ASN A 174 -2.03 12.27 5.80
N ILE A 175 -1.45 11.38 6.58
CA ILE A 175 -2.18 10.36 7.34
C ILE A 175 -2.09 10.73 8.81
N MET A 176 -3.24 10.89 9.45
CA MET A 176 -3.36 11.32 10.83
C MET A 176 -3.98 10.23 11.69
N LEU A 177 -3.34 9.89 12.78
CA LEU A 177 -3.85 8.95 13.78
C LEU A 177 -3.81 9.62 15.16
N GLY A 178 -4.97 9.78 15.79
CA GLY A 178 -5.05 10.38 17.13
C GLY A 178 -4.37 11.76 17.22
N GLY A 179 -4.46 12.58 16.14
CA GLY A 179 -3.82 13.88 16.06
C GLY A 179 -2.33 13.86 15.74
N LYS A 180 -1.71 12.68 15.56
CA LYS A 180 -0.30 12.52 15.17
C LYS A 180 -0.20 12.19 13.69
N LYS A 181 0.77 12.81 13.01
CA LYS A 181 1.04 12.58 11.60
C LYS A 181 1.94 11.36 11.42
N LEU A 182 1.48 10.40 10.60
CA LEU A 182 2.24 9.20 10.26
C LEU A 182 3.08 9.47 9.00
N LYS A 183 4.27 10.02 9.20
CA LYS A 183 5.26 10.32 8.14
C LYS A 183 6.65 9.85 8.51
N GLY A 184 7.42 9.49 7.48
CA GLY A 184 8.76 8.96 7.66
C GLY A 184 8.76 7.49 8.09
N TYR A 185 9.94 6.91 8.19
CA TYR A 185 10.11 5.47 8.41
C TYR A 185 9.91 4.99 9.86
N SER A 186 9.81 5.90 10.82
CA SER A 186 9.58 5.56 12.22
C SER A 186 8.24 6.07 12.71
N LEU A 187 7.53 5.23 13.45
CA LEU A 187 6.31 5.64 14.12
C LEU A 187 6.63 6.58 15.29
N PRO A 188 5.75 7.55 15.61
CA PRO A 188 5.76 8.22 16.89
C PRO A 188 5.72 7.17 18.00
N LYS A 189 6.36 7.47 19.15
CA LYS A 189 6.27 6.55 20.30
C LYS A 189 4.81 6.36 20.70
N TRP A 190 4.42 5.11 20.91
CA TRP A 190 3.03 4.74 21.20
C TRP A 190 2.52 5.29 22.54
N ASP A 191 3.39 5.56 23.49
CA ASP A 191 3.08 6.28 24.73
C ASP A 191 2.70 7.76 24.51
N GLU A 192 3.09 8.33 23.36
CA GLU A 192 2.67 9.68 22.94
C GLU A 192 1.35 9.65 22.16
N ILE A 193 0.97 8.49 21.59
CA ILE A 193 -0.33 8.23 21.00
C ILE A 193 -1.12 7.54 22.10
N THR A 194 -2.05 8.25 22.74
CA THR A 194 -2.97 7.61 23.68
C THR A 194 -3.79 6.60 22.86
N VAL A 195 -3.33 5.36 22.85
CA VAL A 195 -4.05 4.23 22.25
C VAL A 195 -5.23 3.91 23.18
N CYS A 196 -6.17 4.82 23.23
CA CYS A 196 -7.53 4.45 23.61
C CYS A 196 -7.96 3.38 22.63
N SER A 197 -8.74 2.43 23.07
CA SER A 197 -9.27 1.36 22.26
C SER A 197 -9.56 1.83 20.84
N PHE A 198 -9.19 1.06 19.84
CA PHE A 198 -9.37 1.31 18.42
C PHE A 198 -10.74 1.91 18.05
N GLU A 199 -11.78 1.63 18.82
CA GLU A 199 -13.15 2.08 18.65
C GLU A 199 -13.35 3.60 18.72
N GLY A 200 -12.39 4.37 19.19
CA GLY A 200 -12.51 5.82 19.37
C GLY A 200 -11.57 6.68 18.54
N GLN A 201 -10.62 6.11 17.77
CA GLN A 201 -9.64 6.92 17.04
C GLN A 201 -9.96 7.01 15.55
N THR A 202 -9.96 8.22 15.02
CA THR A 202 -9.99 8.48 13.59
C THR A 202 -8.63 8.20 12.98
N LEU A 203 -8.62 7.52 11.83
CA LEU A 203 -7.47 7.40 10.94
C LEU A 203 -7.83 8.13 9.64
N GLU A 204 -7.33 9.34 9.50
CA GLU A 204 -7.73 10.23 8.42
C GLU A 204 -6.63 10.38 7.39
N ALA A 205 -7.02 10.37 6.11
CA ALA A 205 -6.18 10.82 5.01
C ALA A 205 -6.60 12.20 4.56
N SER A 206 -5.63 13.05 4.25
CA SER A 206 -5.89 14.34 3.60
C SER A 206 -4.86 14.62 2.52
N PHE A 207 -5.31 15.10 1.37
CA PHE A 207 -4.50 15.67 0.31
C PHE A 207 -5.33 16.72 -0.46
N SER A 208 -4.68 17.79 -0.92
CA SER A 208 -5.37 18.96 -1.48
C SER A 208 -6.42 19.48 -0.48
N GLN A 209 -7.66 19.51 -0.82
CA GLN A 209 -8.77 19.93 0.06
C GLN A 209 -9.64 18.75 0.52
N LEU A 210 -9.23 17.53 0.25
CA LEU A 210 -9.96 16.32 0.58
C LEU A 210 -9.53 15.81 1.96
N ILE A 211 -10.50 15.42 2.78
CA ILE A 211 -10.31 14.76 4.08
C ILE A 211 -11.32 13.65 4.18
N PHE A 212 -10.86 12.42 4.49
CA PHE A 212 -11.72 11.25 4.63
C PHE A 212 -11.10 10.21 5.56
N ASP A 213 -11.94 9.36 6.14
CA ASP A 213 -11.53 8.26 7.01
C ASP A 213 -10.96 7.11 6.17
N LEU A 214 -9.84 6.54 6.62
CA LEU A 214 -9.22 5.36 5.98
C LEU A 214 -9.78 4.05 6.48
N ARG A 215 -10.50 4.06 7.60
CA ARG A 215 -11.14 2.85 8.12
C ARG A 215 -12.34 2.45 7.27
N PRO A 216 -12.58 1.15 7.05
CA PRO A 216 -11.87 -0.01 7.61
C PRO A 216 -10.65 -0.47 6.81
N TYR A 217 -10.22 0.24 5.79
CA TYR A 217 -9.20 -0.23 4.85
C TYR A 217 -7.78 -0.16 5.38
N ILE A 218 -7.49 0.82 6.22
CA ILE A 218 -6.25 0.92 6.99
C ILE A 218 -6.66 1.15 8.44
N PHE A 219 -6.13 0.36 9.36
CA PHE A 219 -6.52 0.40 10.75
C PHE A 219 -5.37 0.06 11.69
N VAL A 220 -5.53 0.41 12.96
CA VAL A 220 -4.58 0.11 14.03
C VAL A 220 -5.22 -0.87 15.01
N GLN A 221 -4.50 -1.93 15.36
CA GLN A 221 -4.91 -2.89 16.36
C GLN A 221 -3.70 -3.27 17.22
N GLU A 222 -3.86 -3.22 18.56
CA GLU A 222 -2.81 -3.60 19.52
C GLU A 222 -1.45 -2.91 19.30
N GLY A 223 -1.48 -1.68 18.77
CA GLY A 223 -0.27 -0.91 18.50
C GLY A 223 0.33 -1.12 17.10
N ASP A 224 -0.16 -2.08 16.33
CA ASP A 224 0.26 -2.34 14.96
C ASP A 224 -0.72 -1.76 13.94
N ILE A 225 -0.21 -1.48 12.74
CA ILE A 225 -1.00 -0.96 11.64
C ILE A 225 -1.21 -2.05 10.60
N TYR A 226 -2.44 -2.22 10.19
CA TYR A 226 -2.86 -3.26 9.26
C TYR A 226 -3.50 -2.66 8.01
N PHE A 227 -3.26 -3.30 6.89
CA PHE A 227 -4.05 -3.11 5.67
C PHE A 227 -5.18 -4.13 5.62
N PHE A 228 -6.33 -3.70 5.12
CA PHE A 228 -7.43 -4.59 4.82
C PHE A 228 -6.97 -5.59 3.73
N ASP A 229 -6.91 -6.84 4.10
CA ASP A 229 -6.58 -7.96 3.21
C ASP A 229 -7.57 -9.10 3.40
N SER A 230 -8.84 -8.76 3.58
CA SER A 230 -10.00 -9.65 3.76
C SER A 230 -9.88 -10.73 4.83
N MET A 231 -8.69 -11.01 5.36
CA MET A 231 -8.41 -12.14 6.24
C MET A 231 -8.51 -11.82 7.74
N ASN A 232 -8.36 -10.56 8.15
CA ASN A 232 -7.99 -10.29 9.53
C ASN A 232 -9.02 -9.56 10.38
N SER A 233 -10.19 -9.16 9.87
CA SER A 233 -11.15 -8.56 10.76
C SER A 233 -12.56 -8.44 10.18
N TRP A 234 -13.37 -9.41 10.53
CA TRP A 234 -14.79 -9.43 10.24
C TRP A 234 -15.54 -8.17 10.75
N ARG A 235 -15.09 -7.55 11.85
CA ARG A 235 -15.66 -6.30 12.38
C ARG A 235 -15.56 -5.14 11.40
N LEU A 236 -14.45 -5.03 10.71
CA LEU A 236 -14.19 -3.95 9.75
C LEU A 236 -14.95 -4.16 8.43
N VAL A 237 -15.22 -5.40 8.09
CA VAL A 237 -16.06 -5.75 6.95
C VAL A 237 -17.52 -5.32 7.18
N ILE A 238 -18.02 -5.34 8.41
CA ILE A 238 -19.37 -4.88 8.72
C ILE A 238 -19.56 -3.40 8.35
N ASP A 239 -18.59 -2.54 8.66
CA ASP A 239 -18.66 -1.14 8.32
C ASP A 239 -18.62 -0.91 6.80
N ALA A 240 -17.78 -1.67 6.08
CA ALA A 240 -17.77 -1.66 4.62
C ALA A 240 -19.07 -2.20 4.01
N LEU A 241 -19.70 -3.20 4.64
CA LEU A 241 -21.00 -3.75 4.23
C LEU A 241 -22.14 -2.73 4.33
N ASP A 242 -22.09 -1.80 5.27
CA ASP A 242 -23.08 -0.74 5.38
C ASP A 242 -23.09 0.18 4.16
N TYR A 243 -21.95 0.37 3.51
CA TYR A 243 -21.86 1.14 2.27
C TYR A 243 -22.49 0.42 1.08
N VAL A 244 -22.33 -0.88 0.97
CA VAL A 244 -22.91 -1.71 -0.11
C VAL A 244 -24.30 -2.24 0.23
N LYS A 245 -24.94 -1.64 1.23
CA LYS A 245 -26.26 -2.01 1.72
C LYS A 245 -27.31 -2.14 0.62
N GLY A 246 -28.02 -3.24 0.66
CA GLY A 246 -29.03 -3.58 -0.33
C GLY A 246 -28.55 -4.54 -1.42
N ARG A 247 -27.25 -4.86 -1.47
CA ARG A 247 -26.70 -5.91 -2.33
C ARG A 247 -26.56 -7.23 -1.59
N LYS A 248 -26.88 -8.30 -2.26
CA LYS A 248 -26.69 -9.65 -1.74
C LYS A 248 -25.20 -10.01 -1.85
N LEU A 249 -24.41 -9.65 -0.86
CA LEU A 249 -23.04 -10.13 -0.73
C LEU A 249 -23.05 -11.57 -0.27
N VAL A 250 -22.53 -12.46 -1.11
CA VAL A 250 -22.20 -13.83 -0.68
C VAL A 250 -20.82 -13.75 -0.05
N VAL A 251 -20.78 -13.38 1.21
CA VAL A 251 -19.56 -13.43 1.99
C VAL A 251 -19.36 -14.87 2.42
N GLN A 252 -18.26 -15.50 2.03
CA GLN A 252 -17.95 -16.82 2.53
C GLN A 252 -17.58 -16.69 4.01
N SER A 253 -18.44 -17.19 4.88
CA SER A 253 -18.31 -17.11 6.35
C SER A 253 -16.98 -17.66 6.87
N GLU A 254 -16.32 -18.54 6.14
CA GLU A 254 -15.02 -19.11 6.48
C GLU A 254 -13.87 -18.07 6.53
N PHE A 255 -14.02 -16.95 5.87
CA PHE A 255 -13.03 -15.85 5.90
C PHE A 255 -13.10 -15.01 7.17
N PHE A 256 -14.17 -15.09 7.91
CA PHE A 256 -14.43 -14.26 9.07
C PHE A 256 -14.27 -14.99 10.42
N LEU A 257 -14.04 -16.29 10.38
CA LEU A 257 -13.97 -17.15 11.57
C LEU A 257 -12.55 -17.65 11.88
N LYS A 258 -11.57 -17.21 11.18
CA LYS A 258 -10.16 -17.51 11.47
C LYS A 258 -9.47 -16.18 11.79
#